data_e1ed629aae89d81388d0d2c1e7a61f06
#
_entry.id   e1ed629aae89d81388d0d2c1e7a61f06
#
_cell.length_a   1.000
_cell.length_b   1.000
_cell.length_c   1.000
_cell.angle_alpha   90.00
_cell.angle_beta   90.00
_cell.angle_gamma   90.00
#
_symmetry.space_group_name_H-M   'P 1'
#
loop_
_entity.id
_entity.type
_entity.pdbx_description
1 polymer ?
#
loop_
_entity_poly.entity_id
_entity_poly.type
_entity_poly.pdbx_seq_one_letter_code
_entity_poly.pdbx_strand_id
1 'polypeptide(L)'
;MTLEQIINAFLNYTSEVKGRYGLSIRGGALYSYNLKIAEHYRTGNYIVYDYMATGSRGMVSATTSKHVGMIKRAVPQNRLVLM
;
A
#
# COMPACT_ATOMS: atom_id res chain seq x y z
N MET A 1 7.89 -5.67 -13.24
CA MET A 1 6.63 -6.02 -12.58
C MET A 1 5.59 -4.94 -12.83
N THR A 2 4.33 -5.32 -12.94
CA THR A 2 3.24 -4.35 -12.98
C THR A 2 2.94 -3.85 -11.56
N LEU A 3 2.14 -2.78 -11.45
CA LEU A 3 1.71 -2.30 -10.13
C LEU A 3 0.93 -3.37 -9.37
N GLU A 4 0.05 -4.11 -10.07
CA GLU A 4 -0.71 -5.19 -9.46
C GLU A 4 0.21 -6.30 -8.94
N GLN A 5 1.27 -6.61 -9.67
CA GLN A 5 2.24 -7.62 -9.23
C GLN A 5 2.97 -7.18 -7.97
N ILE A 6 3.32 -5.90 -7.88
CA ILE A 6 3.96 -5.36 -6.67
C ILE A 6 2.99 -5.44 -5.49
N ILE A 7 1.73 -5.08 -5.68
CA ILE A 7 0.72 -5.17 -4.63
C ILE A 7 0.54 -6.62 -4.19
N ASN A 8 0.46 -7.55 -5.13
CA ASN A 8 0.34 -8.98 -4.79
C ASN A 8 1.56 -9.48 -4.04
N ALA A 9 2.76 -9.03 -4.42
CA ALA A 9 3.98 -9.36 -3.69
C ALA A 9 3.92 -8.86 -2.24
N PHE A 10 3.41 -7.64 -2.03
CA PHE A 10 3.21 -7.10 -0.70
C PHE A 10 2.23 -7.97 0.11
N LEU A 11 1.09 -8.34 -0.48
CA LEU A 11 0.10 -9.17 0.20
C LEU A 11 0.67 -10.55 0.56
N ASN A 12 1.62 -11.05 -0.21
CA ASN A 12 2.27 -12.35 0.01
C ASN A 12 3.54 -12.24 0.85
N TYR A 13 3.71 -11.15 1.59
CA TYR A 13 4.80 -10.97 2.55
C TYR A 13 6.19 -10.90 1.92
N THR A 14 6.29 -10.50 0.66
CA THR A 14 7.59 -10.26 0.04
C THR A 14 8.27 -9.10 0.77
N SER A 15 9.53 -9.30 1.18
CA SER A 15 10.21 -8.33 2.02
C SER A 15 10.74 -7.13 1.24
N GLU A 16 11.07 -7.32 -0.05
CA GLU A 16 11.67 -6.25 -0.82
C GLU A 16 11.40 -6.39 -2.31
N VAL A 17 10.99 -5.30 -2.94
CA VAL A 17 10.81 -5.19 -4.38
C VAL A 17 11.29 -3.81 -4.80
N LYS A 18 12.22 -3.75 -5.74
CA LYS A 18 12.61 -2.48 -6.35
C LYS A 18 11.42 -1.88 -7.07
N GLY A 19 11.16 -0.61 -6.79
CA GLY A 19 9.95 0.02 -7.22
C GLY A 19 9.82 0.22 -8.71
N ARG A 20 8.59 0.36 -9.14
CA ARG A 20 8.23 0.77 -10.49
C ARG A 20 7.07 1.74 -10.40
N TYR A 21 7.14 2.83 -11.19
CA TYR A 21 6.11 3.88 -11.17
C TYR A 21 5.84 4.42 -9.76
N GLY A 22 6.91 4.49 -8.95
CA GLY A 22 6.83 5.01 -7.60
C GLY A 22 6.40 4.02 -6.53
N LEU A 23 5.99 2.80 -6.88
CA LEU A 23 5.54 1.80 -5.91
C LEU A 23 6.66 0.81 -5.63
N SER A 24 6.95 0.56 -4.35
CA SER A 24 8.03 -0.35 -3.94
C SER A 24 7.70 -1.00 -2.62
N ILE A 25 8.45 -2.06 -2.28
CA ILE A 25 8.37 -2.74 -0.99
C ILE A 25 9.73 -2.67 -0.34
N ARG A 26 9.77 -2.21 0.92
CA ARG A 26 11.00 -2.16 1.71
C ARG A 26 10.69 -2.63 3.12
N GLY A 27 11.45 -3.62 3.60
CA GLY A 27 11.22 -4.19 4.92
C GLY A 27 9.81 -4.73 5.09
N GLY A 28 9.20 -5.24 4.03
CA GLY A 28 7.85 -5.77 4.04
C GLY A 28 6.73 -4.74 3.97
N ALA A 29 7.05 -3.45 4.00
CA ALA A 29 6.05 -2.38 3.91
C ALA A 29 5.95 -1.84 2.48
N LEU A 30 4.77 -1.38 2.11
CA LEU A 30 4.50 -0.81 0.79
C LEU A 30 4.69 0.69 0.82
N TYR A 31 5.48 1.20 -0.14
CA TYR A 31 5.79 2.63 -0.23
C TYR A 31 5.34 3.20 -1.57
N SER A 32 4.80 4.40 -1.53
CA SER A 32 4.60 5.23 -2.70
C SER A 32 5.67 6.32 -2.65
N TYR A 33 6.66 6.22 -3.56
CA TYR A 33 7.90 6.98 -3.48
C TYR A 33 8.57 6.72 -2.12
N ASN A 34 8.73 7.73 -1.28
CA ASN A 34 9.33 7.55 0.04
C ASN A 34 8.30 7.51 1.17
N LEU A 35 7.02 7.50 0.83
CA LEU A 35 5.94 7.52 1.81
C LEU A 35 5.40 6.12 2.03
N LYS A 36 5.46 5.64 3.27
CA LYS A 36 4.84 4.35 3.61
C LYS A 36 3.32 4.49 3.53
N ILE A 37 2.68 3.66 2.69
CA ILE A 37 1.24 3.71 2.50
C ILE A 37 0.52 2.46 3.02
N ALA A 38 1.25 1.38 3.27
CA ALA A 38 0.65 0.17 3.85
C ALA A 38 1.70 -0.68 4.54
N GLU A 39 1.27 -1.47 5.51
CA GLU A 39 2.14 -2.42 6.18
C GLU A 39 1.31 -3.56 6.75
N HIS A 40 1.96 -4.67 7.03
CA HIS A 40 1.33 -5.80 7.70
C HIS A 40 1.15 -5.46 9.17
N TYR A 41 0.02 -5.86 9.73
CA TYR A 41 -0.30 -5.61 11.13
C TYR A 41 -0.85 -6.89 11.74
N ARG A 42 -0.12 -7.47 12.69
CA ARG A 42 -0.46 -8.76 13.29
C ARG A 42 -0.62 -9.83 12.19
N THR A 43 -1.03 -11.02 12.55
CA THR A 43 -1.17 -12.10 11.60
C THR A 43 -2.42 -11.91 10.75
N GLY A 44 -2.21 -11.67 9.46
CA GLY A 44 -3.28 -11.63 8.47
C GLY A 44 -4.02 -10.31 8.34
N ASN A 45 -3.62 -9.26 9.08
CA ASN A 45 -4.23 -7.94 8.95
C ASN A 45 -3.29 -6.97 8.25
N TYR A 46 -3.86 -5.90 7.68
CA TYR A 46 -3.12 -4.89 6.93
C TYR A 46 -3.53 -3.50 7.39
N ILE A 47 -2.54 -2.65 7.64
CA ILE A 47 -2.80 -1.23 7.84
C ILE A 47 -2.59 -0.53 6.50
N VAL A 48 -3.54 0.28 6.10
CA VAL A 48 -3.40 1.17 4.94
C VAL A 48 -3.56 2.60 5.43
N TYR A 49 -2.56 3.43 5.15
CA TYR A 49 -2.57 4.84 5.49
C TYR A 49 -3.33 5.60 4.40
N ASP A 50 -4.45 6.18 4.76
CA ASP A 50 -5.46 6.65 3.81
C ASP A 50 -5.13 8.03 3.22
N TYR A 51 -4.08 8.08 2.41
CA TYR A 51 -3.63 9.31 1.73
C TYR A 51 -4.44 9.53 0.44
N MET A 52 -5.73 9.79 0.60
CA MET A 52 -6.63 10.10 -0.50
C MET A 52 -7.38 11.40 -0.19
N ALA A 53 -7.93 12.05 -1.20
CA ALA A 53 -8.64 13.31 -1.02
C ALA A 53 -9.79 13.19 0.00
N THR A 54 -10.47 12.05 0.02
CA THR A 54 -11.55 11.75 0.95
C THR A 54 -11.10 10.92 2.15
N GLY A 55 -9.81 10.63 2.25
CA GLY A 55 -9.25 9.81 3.31
C GLY A 55 -8.87 10.62 4.54
N SER A 56 -8.63 9.91 5.64
CA SER A 56 -8.31 10.53 6.93
C SER A 56 -7.01 11.34 6.91
N ARG A 57 -6.09 11.05 5.98
CA ARG A 57 -4.79 11.71 5.91
C ARG A 57 -4.70 12.78 4.81
N GLY A 58 -5.74 12.87 3.98
CA GLY A 58 -5.75 13.81 2.87
C GLY A 58 -4.83 13.39 1.71
N MET A 59 -4.94 14.08 0.59
CA MET A 59 -4.19 13.78 -0.61
C MET A 59 -2.78 14.38 -0.55
N VAL A 60 -1.76 13.55 -0.78
CA VAL A 60 -0.37 14.00 -0.91
C VAL A 60 -0.07 14.29 -2.39
N SER A 61 -0.43 13.35 -3.27
CA SER A 61 -0.30 13.51 -4.71
C SER A 61 -1.29 12.59 -5.40
N ALA A 62 -1.58 12.88 -6.68
CA ALA A 62 -2.49 12.04 -7.46
C ALA A 62 -1.96 10.62 -7.60
N THR A 63 -0.65 10.45 -7.81
CA THR A 63 -0.03 9.14 -7.95
C THR A 63 -0.11 8.35 -6.65
N THR A 64 0.20 8.99 -5.52
CA THR A 64 0.09 8.33 -4.21
C THR A 64 -1.35 7.93 -3.91
N SER A 65 -2.32 8.80 -4.21
CA SER A 65 -3.74 8.47 -4.03
C SER A 65 -4.17 7.29 -4.89
N LYS A 66 -3.65 7.19 -6.11
CA LYS A 66 -3.90 6.02 -6.97
C LYS A 66 -3.36 4.74 -6.33
N HIS A 67 -2.12 4.78 -5.82
CA HIS A 67 -1.51 3.63 -5.16
C HIS A 67 -2.31 3.21 -3.92
N VAL A 68 -2.71 4.17 -3.10
CA VAL A 68 -3.53 3.90 -1.91
C VAL A 68 -4.87 3.28 -2.31
N GLY A 69 -5.51 3.80 -3.35
CA GLY A 69 -6.77 3.22 -3.86
C GLY A 69 -6.60 1.78 -4.31
N MET A 70 -5.48 1.48 -4.98
CA MET A 70 -5.20 0.11 -5.44
C MET A 70 -5.04 -0.85 -4.26
N ILE A 71 -4.26 -0.49 -3.25
CA ILE A 71 -4.06 -1.38 -2.09
C ILE A 71 -5.34 -1.52 -1.27
N LYS A 72 -6.12 -0.47 -1.12
CA LYS A 72 -7.40 -0.55 -0.42
C LYS A 72 -8.35 -1.56 -1.08
N ARG A 73 -8.35 -1.62 -2.41
CA ARG A 73 -9.20 -2.57 -3.14
C ARG A 73 -8.66 -3.99 -3.11
N ALA A 74 -7.34 -4.14 -3.00
CA ALA A 74 -6.70 -5.45 -3.04
C ALA A 74 -6.77 -6.19 -1.69
N VAL A 75 -6.80 -5.45 -0.58
CA VAL A 75 -6.83 -6.05 0.76
C VAL A 75 -8.26 -6.54 1.07
N PRO A 76 -8.40 -7.77 1.60
CA PRO A 76 -9.72 -8.23 2.07
C PRO A 76 -10.28 -7.25 3.10
N GLN A 77 -11.54 -6.86 2.92
CA GLN A 77 -12.15 -5.80 3.73
C GLN A 77 -12.20 -6.14 5.23
N ASN A 78 -12.38 -7.41 5.56
CA ASN A 78 -12.40 -7.85 6.97
C ASN A 78 -11.02 -7.87 7.62
N ARG A 79 -9.97 -7.64 6.84
CA ARG A 79 -8.58 -7.59 7.33
C ARG A 79 -7.96 -6.21 7.19
N LEU A 80 -8.72 -5.24 6.73
CA LEU A 80 -8.25 -3.89 6.43
C LEU A 80 -8.41 -2.99 7.66
N VAL A 81 -7.32 -2.35 8.05
CA VAL A 81 -7.32 -1.30 9.07
C VAL A 81 -6.92 -0.01 8.36
N LEU A 82 -7.84 0.94 8.30
CA LEU A 82 -7.55 2.26 7.71
C LEU A 82 -7.06 3.21 8.79
N MET A 83 -5.96 3.90 8.50
CA MET A 83 -5.37 4.86 9.44
C MET A 83 -5.30 6.28 8.80
#